data_937b91953a091fdd689fb446a0cf6f59
#
_entry.id   937b91953a091fdd689fb446a0cf6f59
#
_cell.length_a   1.000
_cell.length_b   1.000
_cell.length_c   1.000
_cell.angle_alpha   90.00
_cell.angle_beta   90.00
_cell.angle_gamma   90.00
#
_symmetry.space_group_name_H-M   'P 1'
#
loop_
_entity.id
_entity.type
_entity.pdbx_description
1 polymer ?
#
loop_
_entity_poly.entity_id
_entity_poly.type
_entity_poly.pdbx_seq_one_letter_code
_entity_poly.pdbx_strand_id
1 'polypeptide(L)'
;MNLARPLLTLLAASLLAMTAMPAPAASQTTTAPPATTQAGSQVFYQIFFRSFRDSNGDRIGDLKGLTSKLGYIKHLGATTILLTPLQPSPYYHNYFATAFKAIDPAYGTMADYFAFIRAAHAQGLKVYLDEEFQYVAEGNPWWRKSICKPHAKYADYLLWKDASHCVAEPFMGRAKWLSYTGKSYGIAMVNLDNPAVKAYFQKLLLFWADPHGDGSGHDGVDGFRLDHMMDDLDHKGLDKDLFAHFWAPIIHALKARRPDLGILAEQADWGYGTKWLTQGHVNMVFAFPLRGALLSLDKQAIVKAIRATDAATPAGKHQVIFLENHDVDRSMSLFHDDQAKARAAAAIELMLKGDPLIYYGQELGMRGMQPKNFGKSGGIPLSDGIGIPVREAFRWQANLQAPGSAIWYEGSKPWWPDRYNRSNDGVSLQEEKARPDSLYHWYRKLLALRQARAELREGSQRILCDDNTTVLCILREDGSQRTLLLVNLGKTDAKPRLDPKLTRATTWTDLLGNHATTSPDATLQPMQVRIVGTPE
;
A
#
# COMPACT_ATOMS: atom_id res chain seq x y z
N MET A 1 -88.87 3.51 -9.56
CA MET A 1 -89.85 2.60 -8.88
C MET A 1 -89.20 2.16 -7.57
N ASN A 2 -89.91 2.59 -6.46
CA ASN A 2 -89.96 2.02 -5.12
C ASN A 2 -88.72 1.81 -4.31
N LEU A 3 -88.39 2.69 -3.31
CA LEU A 3 -88.93 2.68 -1.94
C LEU A 3 -88.47 1.41 -1.15
N ALA A 4 -87.73 1.48 -0.03
CA ALA A 4 -88.22 2.01 1.25
C ALA A 4 -87.03 2.12 2.28
N ARG A 5 -87.04 3.18 3.05
CA ARG A 5 -86.61 3.26 4.48
C ARG A 5 -87.75 2.73 5.32
N PRO A 6 -87.74 2.55 6.69
CA PRO A 6 -86.83 3.06 7.73
C PRO A 6 -86.57 2.04 8.89
N LEU A 7 -85.84 2.30 9.97
CA LEU A 7 -86.33 2.71 11.31
C LEU A 7 -85.20 2.80 12.34
N LEU A 8 -85.24 3.91 13.08
CA LEU A 8 -84.55 4.22 14.32
C LEU A 8 -84.78 3.19 15.44
N THR A 9 -83.82 3.05 16.33
CA THR A 9 -84.06 3.04 17.77
C THR A 9 -82.87 3.69 18.54
N LEU A 10 -83.17 4.73 19.27
CA LEU A 10 -82.43 5.33 20.35
C LEU A 10 -82.26 4.39 21.52
N LEU A 11 -81.14 4.37 22.19
CA LEU A 11 -81.05 4.26 23.64
C LEU A 11 -79.86 5.07 24.19
N ALA A 12 -80.17 5.71 25.31
CA ALA A 12 -79.47 6.80 25.92
C ALA A 12 -78.23 6.43 26.76
N ALA A 13 -77.31 7.31 26.77
CA ALA A 13 -76.56 7.91 27.88
C ALA A 13 -76.00 7.04 29.03
N SER A 14 -74.71 7.09 29.20
CA SER A 14 -74.06 7.37 30.51
C SER A 14 -72.68 7.95 30.28
N LEU A 15 -72.49 9.21 30.61
CA LEU A 15 -71.18 9.91 30.72
C LEU A 15 -70.44 9.31 31.93
N LEU A 16 -69.24 8.72 31.68
CA LEU A 16 -68.18 8.61 32.69
C LEU A 16 -66.98 9.43 32.17
N ALA A 17 -66.76 10.51 32.87
CA ALA A 17 -65.54 11.30 32.68
C ALA A 17 -64.35 10.52 33.20
N MET A 18 -63.47 10.02 32.30
CA MET A 18 -62.14 9.55 32.62
C MET A 18 -61.15 10.62 32.30
N THR A 19 -60.54 11.18 33.34
CA THR A 19 -59.39 12.08 33.25
C THR A 19 -58.22 11.38 32.56
N ALA A 20 -57.84 11.88 31.40
CA ALA A 20 -56.64 11.42 30.69
C ALA A 20 -55.39 11.89 31.45
N MET A 21 -54.62 10.94 31.97
CA MET A 21 -53.25 11.19 32.40
C MET A 21 -52.37 11.41 31.15
N PRO A 22 -51.45 12.39 31.16
CA PRO A 22 -50.50 12.54 30.05
C PRO A 22 -49.54 11.34 30.01
N ALA A 23 -49.36 10.73 28.83
CA ALA A 23 -48.39 9.70 28.59
C ALA A 23 -46.96 10.27 28.81
N PRO A 24 -46.04 9.51 29.41
CA PRO A 24 -44.67 9.96 29.55
C PRO A 24 -44.03 10.18 28.16
N ALA A 25 -43.42 11.34 27.97
CA ALA A 25 -42.68 11.68 26.77
C ALA A 25 -41.59 10.62 26.52
N ALA A 26 -41.67 9.96 25.38
CA ALA A 26 -40.61 9.06 24.91
C ALA A 26 -39.30 9.85 24.81
N SER A 27 -38.35 9.54 25.68
CA SER A 27 -36.98 10.02 25.59
C SER A 27 -36.41 9.57 24.23
N GLN A 28 -36.22 10.49 23.30
CA GLN A 28 -35.43 10.23 22.11
C GLN A 28 -33.98 10.04 22.58
N THR A 29 -33.59 8.78 22.74
CA THR A 29 -32.16 8.43 22.77
C THR A 29 -31.60 8.80 21.40
N THR A 30 -30.94 9.96 21.33
CA THR A 30 -30.01 10.26 20.24
C THR A 30 -28.92 9.19 20.30
N THR A 31 -29.09 8.13 19.50
CA THR A 31 -27.98 7.23 19.19
C THR A 31 -26.90 8.09 18.57
N ALA A 32 -25.80 8.26 19.28
CA ALA A 32 -24.57 8.79 18.71
C ALA A 32 -24.30 8.03 17.40
N PRO A 33 -23.83 8.70 16.33
CA PRO A 33 -23.45 7.98 15.11
C PRO A 33 -22.46 6.88 15.52
N PRO A 34 -22.55 5.67 14.91
CA PRO A 34 -21.62 4.60 15.22
C PRO A 34 -20.20 5.17 15.09
N ALA A 35 -19.41 5.01 16.14
CA ALA A 35 -18.01 5.37 16.11
C ALA A 35 -17.45 4.78 14.81
N THR A 36 -16.91 5.62 13.96
CA THR A 36 -16.18 5.20 12.77
C THR A 36 -15.16 4.19 13.27
N THR A 37 -15.35 2.92 12.95
CA THR A 37 -14.37 1.88 13.23
C THR A 37 -13.09 2.34 12.55
N GLN A 38 -12.18 2.85 13.36
CA GLN A 38 -10.83 3.18 12.92
C GLN A 38 -10.31 1.92 12.24
N ALA A 39 -9.98 2.00 10.96
CA ALA A 39 -9.52 0.83 10.22
C ALA A 39 -8.27 0.33 10.97
N GLY A 40 -8.38 -0.83 11.60
CA GLY A 40 -7.26 -1.43 12.34
C GLY A 40 -6.03 -1.54 11.44
N SER A 41 -4.84 -1.57 12.03
CA SER A 41 -3.57 -1.64 11.30
C SER A 41 -3.61 -2.69 10.19
N GLN A 42 -3.35 -2.27 8.96
CA GLN A 42 -3.33 -3.13 7.79
C GLN A 42 -1.93 -3.74 7.61
N VAL A 43 -1.87 -4.88 6.94
CA VAL A 43 -0.64 -5.46 6.42
C VAL A 43 -0.77 -5.46 4.91
N PHE A 44 -0.04 -4.57 4.26
CA PHE A 44 -0.04 -4.49 2.80
C PHE A 44 0.87 -5.56 2.20
N TYR A 45 0.40 -6.16 1.10
CA TYR A 45 1.21 -6.94 0.19
C TYR A 45 1.21 -6.25 -1.16
N GLN A 46 2.31 -5.55 -1.48
CA GLN A 46 2.42 -4.81 -2.73
C GLN A 46 2.89 -5.72 -3.86
N ILE A 47 2.17 -5.67 -4.97
CA ILE A 47 2.41 -6.53 -6.13
C ILE A 47 2.75 -5.65 -7.33
N PHE A 48 3.94 -5.87 -7.92
CA PHE A 48 4.20 -5.42 -9.28
C PHE A 48 3.47 -6.39 -10.21
N PHE A 49 2.30 -5.98 -10.70
CA PHE A 49 1.28 -6.85 -11.26
C PHE A 49 1.80 -7.72 -12.40
N ARG A 50 2.48 -7.08 -13.38
CA ARG A 50 3.04 -7.72 -14.57
C ARG A 50 3.99 -8.90 -14.26
N SER A 51 4.62 -8.90 -13.09
CA SER A 51 5.64 -9.86 -12.68
C SER A 51 5.13 -10.96 -11.73
N PHE A 52 3.84 -10.99 -11.40
CA PHE A 52 3.40 -11.83 -10.29
C PHE A 52 3.07 -13.26 -10.71
N ARG A 53 2.09 -13.47 -11.62
CA ARG A 53 1.68 -14.81 -12.06
C ARG A 53 1.07 -14.77 -13.44
N ASP A 54 1.66 -15.49 -14.36
CA ASP A 54 1.14 -15.77 -15.70
C ASP A 54 0.17 -16.95 -15.64
N SER A 55 -1.05 -16.83 -16.17
CA SER A 55 -2.03 -17.92 -16.23
C SER A 55 -2.29 -18.44 -17.64
N ASN A 56 -1.89 -17.69 -18.69
CA ASN A 56 -2.21 -17.96 -20.09
C ASN A 56 -1.00 -18.40 -20.93
N GLY A 57 0.23 -18.30 -20.39
CA GLY A 57 1.48 -18.73 -21.02
C GLY A 57 2.16 -17.66 -21.87
N ASP A 58 1.73 -16.39 -21.81
CA ASP A 58 2.34 -15.28 -22.55
C ASP A 58 3.51 -14.60 -21.81
N ARG A 59 3.90 -15.13 -20.66
CA ARG A 59 4.96 -14.63 -19.77
C ARG A 59 4.63 -13.32 -19.06
N ILE A 60 3.40 -12.84 -19.12
CA ILE A 60 2.94 -11.63 -18.44
C ILE A 60 2.00 -12.03 -17.29
N GLY A 61 2.16 -11.41 -16.13
CA GLY A 61 1.23 -11.60 -15.03
C GLY A 61 -0.16 -11.05 -15.37
N ASP A 62 -1.21 -11.78 -15.02
CA ASP A 62 -2.59 -11.46 -15.37
C ASP A 62 -3.57 -11.62 -14.20
N LEU A 63 -4.80 -11.10 -14.34
CA LEU A 63 -5.82 -11.10 -13.28
C LEU A 63 -6.25 -12.50 -12.84
N LYS A 64 -6.32 -13.46 -13.75
CA LYS A 64 -6.64 -14.86 -13.41
C LYS A 64 -5.48 -15.50 -12.65
N GLY A 65 -4.26 -15.20 -13.05
CA GLY A 65 -3.04 -15.62 -12.36
C GLY A 65 -3.00 -15.10 -10.92
N LEU A 66 -3.22 -13.80 -10.74
CA LEU A 66 -3.30 -13.20 -9.39
C LEU A 66 -4.45 -13.81 -8.57
N THR A 67 -5.65 -13.94 -9.14
CA THR A 67 -6.81 -14.54 -8.47
C THR A 67 -6.49 -15.95 -7.96
N SER A 68 -5.76 -16.75 -8.74
CA SER A 68 -5.32 -18.10 -8.34
C SER A 68 -4.36 -18.12 -7.14
N LYS A 69 -3.81 -16.96 -6.75
CA LYS A 69 -2.80 -16.81 -5.68
C LYS A 69 -3.29 -16.04 -4.46
N LEU A 70 -4.56 -15.66 -4.41
CA LEU A 70 -5.15 -14.99 -3.25
C LEU A 70 -4.98 -15.80 -1.95
N GLY A 71 -5.17 -17.12 -2.02
CA GLY A 71 -4.93 -18.00 -0.89
C GLY A 71 -3.49 -17.98 -0.37
N TYR A 72 -2.49 -17.81 -1.23
CA TYR A 72 -1.11 -17.60 -0.80
C TYR A 72 -0.93 -16.30 -0.02
N ILE A 73 -1.45 -15.20 -0.54
CA ILE A 73 -1.35 -13.87 0.06
C ILE A 73 -2.03 -13.86 1.44
N LYS A 74 -3.23 -14.44 1.53
CA LYS A 74 -3.95 -14.60 2.81
C LYS A 74 -3.18 -15.47 3.80
N HIS A 75 -2.63 -16.59 3.34
CA HIS A 75 -1.88 -17.53 4.18
C HIS A 75 -0.54 -16.95 4.66
N LEU A 76 0.08 -16.04 3.90
CA LEU A 76 1.25 -15.30 4.34
C LEU A 76 0.92 -14.43 5.57
N GLY A 77 -0.30 -13.89 5.64
CA GLY A 77 -0.77 -13.04 6.71
C GLY A 77 -1.04 -11.59 6.31
N ALA A 78 -1.07 -11.30 5.00
CA ALA A 78 -1.49 -9.99 4.52
C ALA A 78 -3.01 -9.79 4.68
N THR A 79 -3.42 -8.54 4.86
CA THR A 79 -4.83 -8.13 4.96
C THR A 79 -5.26 -7.28 3.77
N THR A 80 -4.31 -6.70 3.06
CA THR A 80 -4.56 -5.73 1.99
C THR A 80 -3.59 -5.96 0.84
N ILE A 81 -4.11 -6.03 -0.37
CA ILE A 81 -3.32 -6.10 -1.61
C ILE A 81 -3.19 -4.69 -2.16
N LEU A 82 -1.97 -4.26 -2.51
CA LEU A 82 -1.70 -3.03 -3.25
C LEU A 82 -1.18 -3.40 -4.63
N LEU A 83 -1.93 -3.07 -5.68
CA LEU A 83 -1.57 -3.36 -7.08
C LEU A 83 -0.96 -2.13 -7.75
N THR A 84 0.15 -2.29 -8.47
CA THR A 84 0.63 -1.29 -9.43
C THR A 84 -0.40 -1.08 -10.54
N PRO A 85 -0.35 0.02 -11.34
CA PRO A 85 -1.38 0.38 -12.30
C PRO A 85 -1.78 -0.76 -13.24
N LEU A 86 -3.08 -0.85 -13.52
CA LEU A 86 -3.68 -1.85 -14.41
C LEU A 86 -4.09 -1.28 -15.77
N GLN A 87 -4.01 0.03 -15.94
CA GLN A 87 -4.42 0.74 -17.14
C GLN A 87 -3.46 0.48 -18.31
N PRO A 88 -3.94 0.50 -19.57
CA PRO A 88 -3.06 0.39 -20.73
C PRO A 88 -2.04 1.52 -20.79
N SER A 89 -0.79 1.16 -21.06
CA SER A 89 0.32 2.09 -21.25
C SER A 89 1.32 1.53 -22.28
N PRO A 90 2.11 2.37 -22.96
CA PRO A 90 3.23 1.90 -23.77
C PRO A 90 4.44 1.46 -22.95
N TYR A 91 4.42 1.69 -21.65
CA TYR A 91 5.46 1.31 -20.68
C TYR A 91 5.04 0.08 -19.88
N TYR A 92 5.98 -0.80 -19.60
CA TYR A 92 5.69 -2.09 -18.95
C TYR A 92 5.14 -1.96 -17.51
N HIS A 93 5.39 -0.84 -16.87
CA HIS A 93 4.92 -0.56 -15.51
C HIS A 93 3.51 0.02 -15.45
N ASN A 94 2.91 0.32 -16.59
CA ASN A 94 1.54 0.82 -16.77
C ASN A 94 1.24 2.22 -16.20
N TYR A 95 2.23 2.94 -15.65
CA TYR A 95 2.11 4.38 -15.45
C TYR A 95 2.03 5.09 -16.82
N PHE A 96 1.58 6.35 -16.85
CA PHE A 96 1.34 7.14 -18.06
C PHE A 96 0.25 6.53 -18.95
N ALA A 97 -0.94 6.43 -18.39
CA ALA A 97 -2.06 5.71 -19.01
C ALA A 97 -2.47 6.28 -20.39
N THR A 98 -2.75 5.39 -21.33
CA THR A 98 -3.43 5.73 -22.59
C THR A 98 -4.95 5.67 -22.45
N ALA A 99 -5.48 5.03 -21.40
CA ALA A 99 -6.91 4.98 -21.08
C ALA A 99 -7.09 4.73 -19.58
N PHE A 100 -7.58 5.71 -18.82
CA PHE A 100 -7.71 5.63 -17.37
C PHE A 100 -8.80 4.67 -16.88
N LYS A 101 -9.88 4.49 -17.65
CA LYS A 101 -11.01 3.60 -17.30
C LYS A 101 -10.97 2.32 -18.14
N ALA A 102 -9.83 1.62 -18.11
CA ALA A 102 -9.65 0.37 -18.84
C ALA A 102 -8.64 -0.51 -18.12
N ILE A 103 -8.74 -1.81 -18.36
CA ILE A 103 -7.71 -2.78 -17.98
C ILE A 103 -6.82 -3.02 -19.20
N ASP A 104 -5.51 -3.11 -19.00
CA ASP A 104 -4.56 -3.48 -20.05
C ASP A 104 -4.96 -4.86 -20.64
N PRO A 105 -5.13 -4.98 -21.97
CA PRO A 105 -5.48 -6.26 -22.57
C PRO A 105 -4.54 -7.42 -22.23
N ALA A 106 -3.27 -7.15 -21.94
CA ALA A 106 -2.32 -8.15 -21.45
C ALA A 106 -2.67 -8.68 -20.05
N TYR A 107 -3.46 -7.95 -19.28
CA TYR A 107 -3.84 -8.31 -17.91
C TYR A 107 -5.20 -8.98 -17.81
N GLY A 108 -6.02 -8.89 -18.86
CA GLY A 108 -7.36 -9.46 -18.91
C GLY A 108 -8.43 -8.43 -19.26
N THR A 109 -9.65 -8.69 -18.81
CA THR A 109 -10.83 -7.86 -19.09
C THR A 109 -11.34 -7.17 -17.82
N MET A 110 -12.25 -6.21 -17.99
CA MET A 110 -12.98 -5.59 -16.88
C MET A 110 -13.80 -6.65 -16.10
N ALA A 111 -14.31 -7.68 -16.75
CA ALA A 111 -15.00 -8.79 -16.07
C ALA A 111 -14.04 -9.60 -15.18
N ASP A 112 -12.82 -9.87 -15.65
CA ASP A 112 -11.77 -10.54 -14.85
C ASP A 112 -11.38 -9.67 -13.66
N TYR A 113 -11.31 -8.34 -13.82
CA TYR A 113 -11.05 -7.40 -12.74
C TYR A 113 -12.12 -7.48 -11.64
N PHE A 114 -13.40 -7.37 -11.98
CA PHE A 114 -14.47 -7.49 -10.99
C PHE A 114 -14.53 -8.88 -10.34
N ALA A 115 -14.23 -9.94 -11.10
CA ALA A 115 -14.12 -11.28 -10.54
C ALA A 115 -12.98 -11.39 -9.52
N PHE A 116 -11.84 -10.76 -9.78
CA PHE A 116 -10.72 -10.67 -8.85
C PHE A 116 -11.11 -9.90 -7.55
N ILE A 117 -11.75 -8.73 -7.67
CA ILE A 117 -12.19 -7.95 -6.50
C ILE A 117 -13.11 -8.79 -5.60
N ARG A 118 -14.15 -9.42 -6.17
CA ARG A 118 -15.05 -10.30 -5.43
C ARG A 118 -14.33 -11.47 -4.76
N ALA A 119 -13.39 -12.09 -5.46
CA ALA A 119 -12.62 -13.21 -4.92
C ALA A 119 -11.68 -12.79 -3.78
N ALA A 120 -11.09 -11.59 -3.85
CA ALA A 120 -10.28 -11.02 -2.78
C ALA A 120 -11.14 -10.73 -1.54
N HIS A 121 -12.29 -10.05 -1.72
CA HIS A 121 -13.23 -9.75 -0.64
C HIS A 121 -13.79 -11.03 0.02
N ALA A 122 -14.10 -12.06 -0.78
CA ALA A 122 -14.56 -13.35 -0.25
C ALA A 122 -13.53 -14.04 0.67
N GLN A 123 -12.24 -13.70 0.53
CA GLN A 123 -11.18 -14.16 1.43
C GLN A 123 -10.85 -13.15 2.55
N GLY A 124 -11.60 -12.05 2.66
CA GLY A 124 -11.36 -10.98 3.63
C GLY A 124 -10.07 -10.20 3.35
N LEU A 125 -9.68 -10.10 2.08
CA LEU A 125 -8.58 -9.27 1.63
C LEU A 125 -9.12 -7.96 1.07
N LYS A 126 -8.58 -6.84 1.52
CA LYS A 126 -8.81 -5.52 0.91
C LYS A 126 -7.96 -5.35 -0.34
N VAL A 127 -8.40 -4.51 -1.26
CA VAL A 127 -7.68 -4.19 -2.49
C VAL A 127 -7.49 -2.68 -2.62
N TYR A 128 -6.26 -2.26 -2.84
CA TYR A 128 -5.89 -0.89 -3.19
C TYR A 128 -5.32 -0.85 -4.60
N LEU A 129 -5.75 0.14 -5.39
CA LEU A 129 -5.14 0.43 -6.70
C LEU A 129 -4.15 1.57 -6.59
N ASP A 130 -3.06 1.44 -7.33
CA ASP A 130 -2.12 2.51 -7.57
C ASP A 130 -2.60 3.35 -8.77
N GLU A 131 -2.81 4.64 -8.56
CA GLU A 131 -3.38 5.56 -9.56
C GLU A 131 -2.45 6.75 -9.77
N GLU A 132 -2.17 7.04 -11.03
CA GLU A 132 -1.36 8.16 -11.49
C GLU A 132 -2.21 9.06 -12.42
N PHE A 133 -2.27 10.35 -12.13
CA PHE A 133 -3.14 11.30 -12.82
C PHE A 133 -2.38 12.45 -13.50
N GLN A 134 -1.15 12.63 -13.12
CA GLN A 134 -0.35 13.80 -13.46
C GLN A 134 0.14 13.78 -14.91
N TYR A 135 0.13 12.59 -15.52
CA TYR A 135 0.74 12.42 -16.84
C TYR A 135 -0.07 11.48 -17.73
N VAL A 136 0.10 11.65 -19.04
CA VAL A 136 -0.45 10.74 -20.05
C VAL A 136 0.59 10.45 -21.13
N ALA A 137 0.61 9.23 -21.63
CA ALA A 137 1.40 8.90 -22.81
C ALA A 137 0.72 9.42 -24.11
N GLU A 138 1.51 9.64 -25.17
CA GLU A 138 1.05 10.18 -26.46
C GLU A 138 -0.09 9.40 -27.13
N GLY A 139 -0.31 8.13 -26.72
CA GLY A 139 -1.46 7.32 -27.13
C GLY A 139 -2.79 7.74 -26.51
N ASN A 140 -2.82 8.56 -25.47
CA ASN A 140 -4.03 8.99 -24.77
C ASN A 140 -4.92 9.83 -25.70
N PRO A 141 -6.27 9.63 -25.69
CA PRO A 141 -7.20 10.43 -26.50
C PRO A 141 -7.13 11.94 -26.26
N TRP A 142 -6.80 12.37 -25.04
CA TRP A 142 -6.62 13.80 -24.72
C TRP A 142 -5.48 14.40 -25.55
N TRP A 143 -4.33 13.70 -25.63
CA TRP A 143 -3.20 14.12 -26.45
C TRP A 143 -3.53 14.04 -27.95
N ARG A 144 -3.91 12.87 -28.45
CA ARG A 144 -4.11 12.64 -29.89
C ARG A 144 -5.13 13.59 -30.53
N LYS A 145 -6.16 14.00 -29.75
CA LYS A 145 -7.21 14.89 -30.24
C LYS A 145 -6.87 16.37 -30.12
N SER A 146 -5.86 16.72 -29.33
CA SER A 146 -5.52 18.12 -28.98
C SER A 146 -4.18 18.59 -29.55
N ILE A 147 -3.26 17.69 -29.91
CA ILE A 147 -1.96 18.05 -30.49
C ILE A 147 -2.14 18.91 -31.74
N CYS A 148 -1.53 20.11 -31.79
CA CYS A 148 -1.68 21.14 -32.81
C CYS A 148 -3.15 21.56 -33.08
N LYS A 149 -4.01 21.48 -32.07
CA LYS A 149 -5.44 21.82 -32.17
C LYS A 149 -5.90 22.56 -30.93
N PRO A 150 -5.55 23.87 -30.77
CA PRO A 150 -5.80 24.61 -29.54
C PRO A 150 -7.29 24.81 -29.19
N HIS A 151 -8.20 24.60 -30.16
CA HIS A 151 -9.64 24.69 -29.94
C HIS A 151 -10.35 23.32 -29.84
N ALA A 152 -9.59 22.23 -29.73
CA ALA A 152 -10.16 20.90 -29.59
C ALA A 152 -10.78 20.71 -28.19
N LYS A 153 -11.73 19.78 -28.07
CA LYS A 153 -12.46 19.48 -26.83
C LYS A 153 -11.57 19.26 -25.61
N TYR A 154 -10.39 18.67 -25.78
CA TYR A 154 -9.46 18.32 -24.73
C TYR A 154 -8.20 19.20 -24.74
N ALA A 155 -8.21 20.32 -25.46
CA ALA A 155 -7.05 21.19 -25.62
C ALA A 155 -6.50 21.62 -24.25
N ASP A 156 -7.38 22.03 -23.32
CA ASP A 156 -7.02 22.54 -22.00
C ASP A 156 -6.88 21.43 -20.92
N TYR A 157 -6.95 20.15 -21.32
CA TYR A 157 -6.75 19.02 -20.38
C TYR A 157 -5.28 18.69 -20.16
N LEU A 158 -4.40 19.19 -21.05
CA LEU A 158 -2.95 19.01 -20.97
C LEU A 158 -2.28 20.37 -20.87
N LEU A 159 -1.09 20.39 -20.29
CA LEU A 159 -0.22 21.57 -20.30
C LEU A 159 0.59 21.62 -21.61
N TRP A 160 0.69 22.80 -22.21
CA TRP A 160 1.37 23.03 -23.48
C TRP A 160 2.45 24.10 -23.31
N LYS A 161 3.54 23.98 -24.09
CA LYS A 161 4.61 24.99 -24.06
C LYS A 161 4.25 26.31 -24.72
N ASP A 162 3.30 26.26 -25.66
CA ASP A 162 2.85 27.44 -26.40
C ASP A 162 1.38 27.33 -26.85
N ALA A 163 0.84 28.44 -27.33
CA ALA A 163 -0.55 28.54 -27.79
C ALA A 163 -0.88 27.70 -29.06
N SER A 164 0.12 27.15 -29.76
CA SER A 164 -0.12 26.27 -30.91
C SER A 164 -0.58 24.88 -30.50
N HIS A 165 -0.34 24.49 -29.23
CA HIS A 165 -0.56 23.15 -28.69
C HIS A 165 0.17 22.04 -29.45
N CYS A 166 1.29 22.38 -30.17
CA CYS A 166 2.07 21.40 -30.88
C CYS A 166 3.15 20.73 -30.04
N VAL A 167 3.53 21.33 -28.91
CA VAL A 167 4.51 20.81 -27.97
C VAL A 167 3.90 20.75 -26.58
N ALA A 168 3.63 19.53 -26.10
CA ALA A 168 3.13 19.33 -24.75
C ALA A 168 4.22 19.65 -23.71
N GLU A 169 3.83 20.12 -22.53
CA GLU A 169 4.71 20.23 -21.39
C GLU A 169 5.14 18.82 -20.95
N PRO A 170 6.44 18.50 -20.97
CA PRO A 170 6.89 17.12 -20.81
C PRO A 170 7.15 16.76 -19.35
N PHE A 171 6.98 15.48 -19.04
CA PHE A 171 7.42 14.87 -17.79
C PHE A 171 8.93 15.05 -17.59
N MET A 172 9.32 15.58 -16.42
CA MET A 172 10.73 15.82 -16.05
C MET A 172 11.56 16.52 -17.15
N GLY A 173 10.94 17.40 -17.93
CA GLY A 173 11.61 18.18 -18.98
C GLY A 173 12.03 17.40 -20.23
N ARG A 174 11.65 16.14 -20.40
CA ARG A 174 12.01 15.29 -21.54
C ARG A 174 10.82 15.04 -22.46
N ALA A 175 10.92 15.46 -23.72
CA ALA A 175 9.85 15.30 -24.70
C ALA A 175 9.51 13.83 -25.02
N LYS A 176 10.49 12.92 -24.91
CA LYS A 176 10.29 11.47 -25.10
C LYS A 176 11.10 10.66 -24.10
N TRP A 177 10.53 9.56 -23.67
CA TRP A 177 11.16 8.58 -22.80
C TRP A 177 11.33 7.26 -23.52
N LEU A 178 12.49 6.63 -23.33
CA LEU A 178 12.83 5.35 -23.93
C LEU A 178 12.20 4.22 -23.10
N SER A 179 11.50 3.30 -23.76
CA SER A 179 11.05 2.06 -23.13
C SER A 179 12.16 1.00 -23.16
N TYR A 180 12.03 -0.03 -22.31
CA TYR A 180 12.98 -1.16 -22.27
C TYR A 180 13.05 -1.94 -23.61
N THR A 181 12.05 -1.79 -24.48
CA THR A 181 12.03 -2.40 -25.81
C THR A 181 12.79 -1.57 -26.86
N GLY A 182 13.34 -0.40 -26.49
CA GLY A 182 14.04 0.51 -27.40
C GLY A 182 13.11 1.48 -28.14
N LYS A 183 11.80 1.46 -27.90
CA LYS A 183 10.87 2.45 -28.46
C LYS A 183 10.76 3.67 -27.54
N SER A 184 10.57 4.85 -28.13
CA SER A 184 10.41 6.10 -27.38
C SER A 184 9.01 6.65 -27.56
N TYR A 185 8.41 7.09 -26.45
CA TYR A 185 7.07 7.66 -26.42
C TYR A 185 7.09 9.01 -25.72
N GLY A 186 6.21 9.93 -26.14
CA GLY A 186 5.98 11.19 -25.45
C GLY A 186 5.15 11.00 -24.19
N ILE A 187 5.46 11.80 -23.16
CA ILE A 187 4.69 11.89 -21.93
C ILE A 187 4.34 13.36 -21.72
N ALA A 188 3.06 13.68 -21.59
CA ALA A 188 2.54 15.03 -21.37
C ALA A 188 2.02 15.19 -19.94
N MET A 189 2.22 16.38 -19.38
CA MET A 189 1.63 16.79 -18.11
C MET A 189 0.14 17.09 -18.30
N VAL A 190 -0.66 16.59 -17.38
CA VAL A 190 -2.09 16.85 -17.28
C VAL A 190 -2.30 18.19 -16.57
N ASN A 191 -3.25 19.01 -17.05
CA ASN A 191 -3.65 20.25 -16.42
C ASN A 191 -4.60 19.95 -15.25
N LEU A 192 -4.08 19.81 -14.05
CA LEU A 192 -4.85 19.49 -12.84
C LEU A 192 -5.64 20.70 -12.32
N ASP A 193 -5.30 21.92 -12.74
CA ASP A 193 -6.07 23.14 -12.45
C ASP A 193 -7.39 23.18 -13.23
N ASN A 194 -7.52 22.41 -14.31
CA ASN A 194 -8.72 22.39 -15.12
C ASN A 194 -9.90 21.73 -14.36
N PRO A 195 -11.02 22.43 -14.11
CA PRO A 195 -12.16 21.87 -13.37
C PRO A 195 -12.77 20.61 -14.02
N ALA A 196 -12.73 20.51 -15.36
CA ALA A 196 -13.24 19.33 -16.06
C ALA A 196 -12.33 18.12 -15.89
N VAL A 197 -11.02 18.32 -15.80
CA VAL A 197 -10.03 17.28 -15.45
C VAL A 197 -10.25 16.80 -14.02
N LYS A 198 -10.37 17.71 -13.05
CA LYS A 198 -10.71 17.36 -11.67
C LYS A 198 -12.00 16.55 -11.57
N ALA A 199 -13.06 17.02 -12.23
CA ALA A 199 -14.35 16.30 -12.24
C ALA A 199 -14.24 14.91 -12.91
N TYR A 200 -13.39 14.77 -13.93
CA TYR A 200 -13.12 13.49 -14.56
C TYR A 200 -12.45 12.50 -13.60
N PHE A 201 -11.38 12.90 -12.92
CA PHE A 201 -10.67 12.04 -11.99
C PHE A 201 -11.48 11.70 -10.74
N GLN A 202 -12.28 12.66 -10.23
CA GLN A 202 -13.23 12.36 -9.16
C GLN A 202 -14.22 11.25 -9.56
N LYS A 203 -14.79 11.33 -10.77
CA LYS A 203 -15.69 10.30 -11.29
C LYS A 203 -14.98 8.97 -11.55
N LEU A 204 -13.73 9.01 -12.00
CA LEU A 204 -12.91 7.82 -12.23
C LEU A 204 -12.67 7.07 -10.92
N LEU A 205 -12.21 7.76 -9.90
CA LEU A 205 -11.95 7.14 -8.59
C LEU A 205 -13.24 6.61 -7.93
N LEU A 206 -14.35 7.36 -8.07
CA LEU A 206 -15.66 6.86 -7.63
C LEU A 206 -16.07 5.59 -8.39
N PHE A 207 -15.79 5.50 -9.69
CA PHE A 207 -16.07 4.28 -10.45
C PHE A 207 -15.25 3.08 -9.94
N TRP A 208 -13.96 3.26 -9.64
CA TRP A 208 -13.15 2.17 -9.11
C TRP A 208 -13.53 1.79 -7.67
N ALA A 209 -13.97 2.75 -6.85
CA ALA A 209 -14.34 2.52 -5.45
C ALA A 209 -15.80 2.06 -5.26
N ASP A 210 -16.71 2.45 -6.15
CA ASP A 210 -18.15 2.20 -6.06
C ASP A 210 -18.74 2.10 -7.48
N PRO A 211 -18.42 1.02 -8.23
CA PRO A 211 -18.79 0.89 -9.65
C PRO A 211 -20.30 0.87 -9.90
N HIS A 212 -21.09 0.48 -8.91
CA HIS A 212 -22.56 0.45 -8.98
C HIS A 212 -23.20 1.77 -8.53
N GLY A 213 -22.46 2.65 -7.88
CA GLY A 213 -22.94 3.94 -7.40
C GLY A 213 -23.92 3.85 -6.23
N ASP A 214 -23.95 2.73 -5.50
CA ASP A 214 -24.84 2.48 -4.37
C ASP A 214 -24.19 2.69 -2.98
N GLY A 215 -22.90 2.99 -2.95
CA GLY A 215 -22.10 3.18 -1.74
C GLY A 215 -21.69 1.90 -1.02
N SER A 216 -22.06 0.72 -1.54
CA SER A 216 -21.71 -0.58 -0.93
C SER A 216 -20.24 -0.94 -1.10
N GLY A 217 -19.62 -0.46 -2.19
CA GLY A 217 -18.27 -0.86 -2.59
C GLY A 217 -18.12 -2.33 -2.96
N HIS A 218 -19.23 -3.02 -3.21
CA HIS A 218 -19.27 -4.48 -3.41
C HIS A 218 -18.27 -4.98 -4.46
N ASP A 219 -18.17 -4.32 -5.61
CA ASP A 219 -17.21 -4.65 -6.67
C ASP A 219 -16.09 -3.60 -6.78
N GLY A 220 -16.01 -2.70 -5.78
CA GLY A 220 -15.06 -1.61 -5.75
C GLY A 220 -13.84 -1.92 -4.90
N VAL A 221 -12.80 -1.10 -5.06
CA VAL A 221 -11.61 -1.17 -4.23
C VAL A 221 -11.84 -0.56 -2.85
N ASP A 222 -10.98 -0.93 -1.91
CA ASP A 222 -11.01 -0.44 -0.53
C ASP A 222 -10.10 0.77 -0.31
N GLY A 223 -9.32 1.13 -1.31
CA GLY A 223 -8.45 2.29 -1.24
C GLY A 223 -7.63 2.52 -2.50
N PHE A 224 -6.88 3.63 -2.45
CA PHE A 224 -5.96 4.03 -3.51
C PHE A 224 -4.59 4.36 -2.94
N ARG A 225 -3.55 4.04 -3.69
CA ARG A 225 -2.25 4.69 -3.57
C ARG A 225 -2.20 5.76 -4.66
N LEU A 226 -1.94 6.99 -4.29
CA LEU A 226 -1.79 8.10 -5.22
C LEU A 226 -0.31 8.30 -5.51
N ASP A 227 0.07 7.99 -6.75
CA ASP A 227 1.43 8.12 -7.24
C ASP A 227 1.87 9.58 -7.28
N HIS A 228 3.11 9.86 -6.93
CA HIS A 228 3.75 11.17 -7.08
C HIS A 228 2.85 12.35 -6.62
N MET A 229 2.08 12.17 -5.55
CA MET A 229 1.19 13.22 -5.06
C MET A 229 1.99 14.44 -4.66
N MET A 230 1.80 15.56 -5.34
CA MET A 230 2.50 16.83 -5.10
C MET A 230 1.54 18.00 -5.04
N ASP A 231 2.03 19.09 -4.44
CA ASP A 231 1.33 20.37 -4.33
C ASP A 231 1.69 21.35 -5.46
N ASP A 232 2.84 21.16 -6.08
CA ASP A 232 3.32 21.89 -7.28
C ASP A 232 3.83 20.86 -8.28
N LEU A 233 3.11 20.69 -9.39
CA LEU A 233 3.37 19.63 -10.37
C LEU A 233 4.77 19.79 -11.01
N ASP A 234 5.61 18.77 -10.82
CA ASP A 234 7.03 18.74 -11.21
C ASP A 234 7.85 19.95 -10.70
N HIS A 235 7.36 20.66 -9.66
CA HIS A 235 7.97 21.86 -9.10
C HIS A 235 8.21 22.97 -10.14
N LYS A 236 7.32 23.06 -11.15
CA LYS A 236 7.42 24.02 -12.26
C LYS A 236 6.64 25.30 -12.03
N GLY A 237 5.80 25.34 -11.00
CA GLY A 237 4.96 26.49 -10.72
C GLY A 237 3.85 26.74 -11.77
N LEU A 238 3.53 25.71 -12.57
CA LEU A 238 2.45 25.74 -13.57
C LEU A 238 1.11 25.37 -12.94
N ASP A 239 1.05 24.24 -12.26
CA ASP A 239 -0.09 23.77 -11.46
C ASP A 239 0.37 23.74 -9.99
N LYS A 240 -0.16 24.64 -9.15
CA LYS A 240 0.22 24.84 -7.75
C LYS A 240 -0.96 24.75 -6.81
N ASP A 241 -0.68 24.69 -5.50
CA ASP A 241 -1.69 24.61 -4.44
C ASP A 241 -2.66 23.43 -4.66
N LEU A 242 -2.17 22.35 -5.28
CA LEU A 242 -2.96 21.19 -5.67
C LEU A 242 -3.58 20.48 -4.47
N PHE A 243 -2.97 20.58 -3.28
CA PHE A 243 -3.61 20.04 -2.07
C PHE A 243 -4.97 20.71 -1.83
N ALA A 244 -5.05 22.02 -1.98
CA ALA A 244 -6.27 22.77 -1.69
C ALA A 244 -7.34 22.62 -2.79
N HIS A 245 -6.98 22.67 -4.06
CA HIS A 245 -7.98 22.75 -5.12
C HIS A 245 -8.13 21.52 -6.02
N PHE A 246 -7.24 20.54 -5.91
CA PHE A 246 -7.35 19.26 -6.63
C PHE A 246 -7.52 18.07 -5.68
N TRP A 247 -6.50 17.76 -4.85
CA TRP A 247 -6.48 16.53 -4.06
C TRP A 247 -7.52 16.50 -2.93
N ALA A 248 -7.55 17.51 -2.04
CA ALA A 248 -8.48 17.52 -0.92
C ALA A 248 -9.95 17.49 -1.35
N PRO A 249 -10.41 18.28 -2.35
CA PRO A 249 -11.78 18.19 -2.84
C PRO A 249 -12.17 16.80 -3.38
N ILE A 250 -11.26 16.14 -4.11
CA ILE A 250 -11.48 14.78 -4.62
C ILE A 250 -11.59 13.79 -3.45
N ILE A 251 -10.65 13.84 -2.51
CA ILE A 251 -10.62 12.95 -1.33
C ILE A 251 -11.87 13.14 -0.48
N HIS A 252 -12.31 14.38 -0.26
CA HIS A 252 -13.56 14.65 0.47
C HIS A 252 -14.79 14.07 -0.24
N ALA A 253 -14.87 14.20 -1.57
CA ALA A 253 -15.97 13.62 -2.34
C ALA A 253 -15.97 12.08 -2.29
N LEU A 254 -14.80 11.45 -2.35
CA LEU A 254 -14.65 10.01 -2.17
C LEU A 254 -15.12 9.57 -0.78
N LYS A 255 -14.65 10.26 0.27
CA LYS A 255 -15.01 9.96 1.66
C LYS A 255 -16.48 10.21 1.99
N ALA A 256 -17.11 11.17 1.35
CA ALA A 256 -18.55 11.39 1.47
C ALA A 256 -19.37 10.20 0.93
N ARG A 257 -18.85 9.49 -0.08
CA ARG A 257 -19.50 8.32 -0.68
C ARG A 257 -19.08 7.01 -0.01
N ARG A 258 -17.79 6.87 0.28
CA ARG A 258 -17.14 5.71 0.89
C ARG A 258 -16.28 6.17 2.07
N PRO A 259 -16.86 6.35 3.27
CA PRO A 259 -16.11 6.82 4.45
C PRO A 259 -14.96 5.90 4.88
N ASP A 260 -15.09 4.62 4.58
CA ASP A 260 -14.14 3.54 4.86
C ASP A 260 -12.94 3.49 3.90
N LEU A 261 -13.03 4.18 2.74
CA LEU A 261 -12.02 4.14 1.69
C LEU A 261 -10.65 4.65 2.19
N GLY A 262 -9.60 3.85 2.06
CA GLY A 262 -8.24 4.25 2.42
C GLY A 262 -7.55 5.06 1.33
N ILE A 263 -6.81 6.10 1.70
CA ILE A 263 -5.97 6.87 0.78
C ILE A 263 -4.53 6.87 1.29
N LEU A 264 -3.66 6.25 0.53
CA LEU A 264 -2.21 6.23 0.73
C LEU A 264 -1.55 7.15 -0.30
N ALA A 265 -0.84 8.17 0.12
CA ALA A 265 -0.07 8.99 -0.81
C ALA A 265 1.39 8.52 -0.89
N GLU A 266 1.93 8.48 -2.10
CA GLU A 266 3.37 8.64 -2.24
C GLU A 266 3.69 10.14 -2.20
N GLN A 267 4.36 10.55 -1.14
CA GLN A 267 4.86 11.92 -1.05
C GLN A 267 6.06 12.11 -1.97
N ALA A 268 5.95 13.09 -2.87
CA ALA A 268 6.94 13.30 -3.93
C ALA A 268 8.35 13.66 -3.42
N ASP A 269 8.47 14.16 -2.19
CA ASP A 269 9.75 14.50 -1.55
C ASP A 269 10.39 13.33 -0.78
N TRP A 270 9.70 12.19 -0.69
CA TRP A 270 10.09 11.03 0.13
C TRP A 270 10.43 11.40 1.58
N GLY A 271 9.81 12.46 2.09
CA GLY A 271 9.93 12.95 3.46
C GLY A 271 8.99 12.25 4.43
N TYR A 272 8.71 12.91 5.56
CA TYR A 272 7.81 12.39 6.61
C TYR A 272 6.32 12.53 6.27
N GLY A 273 5.95 13.30 5.24
CA GLY A 273 4.60 13.37 4.69
C GLY A 273 3.57 14.16 5.51
N THR A 274 3.97 14.96 6.50
CA THR A 274 3.02 15.70 7.36
C THR A 274 2.05 16.57 6.56
N LYS A 275 2.51 17.26 5.49
CA LYS A 275 1.65 18.07 4.62
C LYS A 275 0.57 17.23 3.92
N TRP A 276 0.93 16.06 3.41
CA TRP A 276 -0.01 15.12 2.77
C TRP A 276 -1.08 14.65 3.74
N LEU A 277 -0.68 14.33 4.98
CA LEU A 277 -1.60 13.88 6.04
C LEU A 277 -2.55 15.00 6.51
N THR A 278 -2.09 16.26 6.54
CA THR A 278 -2.84 17.40 7.03
C THR A 278 -3.55 18.18 5.93
N GLN A 279 -2.82 18.75 4.98
CA GLN A 279 -3.37 19.57 3.89
C GLN A 279 -3.88 18.71 2.72
N GLY A 280 -3.21 17.60 2.40
CA GLY A 280 -3.63 16.65 1.38
C GLY A 280 -4.79 15.75 1.82
N HIS A 281 -5.15 15.73 3.12
CA HIS A 281 -6.22 14.94 3.72
C HIS A 281 -6.14 13.43 3.53
N VAL A 282 -4.97 12.88 3.13
CA VAL A 282 -4.79 11.44 2.99
C VAL A 282 -4.81 10.72 4.36
N ASN A 283 -5.04 9.42 4.35
CA ASN A 283 -5.01 8.60 5.57
C ASN A 283 -3.59 8.16 5.93
N MET A 284 -2.78 7.87 4.91
CA MET A 284 -1.50 7.21 5.04
C MET A 284 -0.46 7.83 4.10
N VAL A 285 0.82 7.75 4.51
CA VAL A 285 2.00 8.08 3.70
C VAL A 285 3.09 7.04 3.91
N PHE A 286 4.04 6.92 3.01
CA PHE A 286 5.18 6.03 3.16
C PHE A 286 6.23 6.57 4.13
N ALA A 287 6.77 5.72 4.99
CA ALA A 287 7.81 6.07 5.95
C ALA A 287 9.23 6.02 5.33
N PHE A 288 9.48 6.78 4.26
CA PHE A 288 10.77 6.75 3.53
C PHE A 288 11.99 7.03 4.41
N PRO A 289 12.00 8.07 5.29
CA PRO A 289 13.15 8.30 6.16
C PRO A 289 13.41 7.14 7.13
N LEU A 290 12.33 6.52 7.65
CA LEU A 290 12.45 5.35 8.52
C LEU A 290 12.99 4.13 7.76
N ARG A 291 12.55 3.92 6.50
CA ARG A 291 13.11 2.86 5.63
C ARG A 291 14.63 2.95 5.53
N GLY A 292 15.15 4.13 5.27
CA GLY A 292 16.60 4.35 5.19
C GLY A 292 17.33 3.95 6.47
N ALA A 293 16.77 4.29 7.62
CA ALA A 293 17.31 3.92 8.91
C ALA A 293 17.24 2.40 9.16
N LEU A 294 16.11 1.75 8.84
CA LEU A 294 15.95 0.30 9.00
C LEU A 294 16.98 -0.48 8.19
N LEU A 295 17.24 -0.06 6.96
CA LEU A 295 18.23 -0.70 6.07
C LEU A 295 19.67 -0.51 6.54
N SER A 296 19.97 0.55 7.30
CA SER A 296 21.31 0.76 7.88
C SER A 296 21.61 -0.21 9.02
N LEU A 297 20.60 -0.74 9.70
CA LEU A 297 20.70 -1.51 10.95
C LEU A 297 21.52 -0.80 12.03
N ASP A 298 21.60 0.53 11.94
CA ASP A 298 22.19 1.38 12.99
C ASP A 298 21.12 1.75 14.02
N LYS A 299 21.33 1.34 15.27
CA LYS A 299 20.36 1.56 16.36
C LYS A 299 20.00 3.04 16.52
N GLN A 300 20.99 3.92 16.51
CA GLN A 300 20.74 5.35 16.79
C GLN A 300 19.97 6.00 15.64
N ALA A 301 20.31 5.64 14.41
CA ALA A 301 19.56 6.09 13.22
C ALA A 301 18.11 5.59 13.28
N ILE A 302 17.88 4.33 13.63
CA ILE A 302 16.54 3.74 13.76
C ILE A 302 15.72 4.45 14.84
N VAL A 303 16.29 4.63 16.06
CA VAL A 303 15.60 5.33 17.16
C VAL A 303 15.24 6.75 16.78
N LYS A 304 16.18 7.49 16.18
CA LYS A 304 15.95 8.85 15.70
C LYS A 304 14.82 8.90 14.66
N ALA A 305 14.84 7.98 13.70
CA ALA A 305 13.84 7.93 12.63
C ALA A 305 12.45 7.53 13.16
N ILE A 306 12.35 6.57 14.09
CA ILE A 306 11.08 6.20 14.75
C ILE A 306 10.48 7.43 15.43
N ARG A 307 11.24 8.13 16.26
CA ARG A 307 10.76 9.33 16.97
C ARG A 307 10.29 10.42 16.02
N ALA A 308 11.05 10.67 14.96
CA ALA A 308 10.68 11.66 13.95
C ALA A 308 9.43 11.27 13.16
N THR A 309 9.29 9.99 12.83
CA THR A 309 8.10 9.44 12.15
C THR A 309 6.86 9.56 13.04
N ASP A 310 6.96 9.19 14.32
CA ASP A 310 5.85 9.33 15.29
C ASP A 310 5.44 10.81 15.46
N ALA A 311 6.41 11.72 15.61
CA ALA A 311 6.16 13.15 15.75
C ALA A 311 5.54 13.79 14.49
N ALA A 312 5.84 13.27 13.31
CA ALA A 312 5.33 13.74 12.02
C ALA A 312 3.93 13.22 11.70
N THR A 313 3.42 12.24 12.46
CA THR A 313 2.17 11.55 12.18
C THR A 313 1.05 12.07 13.08
N PRO A 314 0.06 12.83 12.55
CA PRO A 314 -1.07 13.29 13.33
C PRO A 314 -1.93 12.14 13.88
N ALA A 315 -2.68 12.40 14.95
CA ALA A 315 -3.63 11.43 15.50
C ALA A 315 -4.64 10.96 14.42
N GLY A 316 -4.90 9.65 14.38
CA GLY A 316 -5.80 9.04 13.39
C GLY A 316 -5.22 8.92 11.99
N LYS A 317 -3.93 9.22 11.80
CA LYS A 317 -3.18 9.02 10.55
C LYS A 317 -2.13 7.93 10.73
N HIS A 318 -1.65 7.37 9.61
CA HIS A 318 -0.74 6.23 9.64
C HIS A 318 0.50 6.46 8.76
N GLN A 319 1.59 5.80 9.14
CA GLN A 319 2.77 5.63 8.29
C GLN A 319 2.79 4.19 7.78
N VAL A 320 3.06 4.02 6.49
CA VAL A 320 3.30 2.71 5.88
C VAL A 320 4.79 2.38 6.04
N ILE A 321 5.07 1.40 6.89
CA ILE A 321 6.43 0.96 7.21
C ILE A 321 6.86 -0.08 6.18
N PHE A 322 8.00 0.09 5.54
CA PHE A 322 8.45 -0.80 4.47
C PHE A 322 9.97 -0.87 4.35
N LEU A 323 10.47 -1.97 3.83
CA LEU A 323 11.88 -2.14 3.44
C LEU A 323 12.06 -2.01 1.94
N GLU A 324 11.06 -2.44 1.17
CA GLU A 324 11.08 -2.50 -0.30
C GLU A 324 9.77 -1.98 -0.89
N ASN A 325 9.85 -1.42 -2.08
CA ASN A 325 8.76 -1.21 -3.00
C ASN A 325 9.28 -1.35 -4.45
N HIS A 326 8.44 -1.06 -5.43
CA HIS A 326 8.80 -1.22 -6.84
C HIS A 326 9.75 -0.13 -7.39
N ASP A 327 10.11 0.89 -6.59
CA ASP A 327 10.96 2.02 -6.99
C ASP A 327 12.32 2.06 -6.30
N VAL A 328 12.57 1.13 -5.39
CA VAL A 328 13.80 1.10 -4.60
C VAL A 328 14.50 -0.26 -4.67
N ASP A 329 15.81 -0.26 -4.40
CA ASP A 329 16.61 -1.49 -4.34
C ASP A 329 16.06 -2.47 -3.29
N ARG A 330 16.11 -3.77 -3.62
CA ARG A 330 15.69 -4.87 -2.75
C ARG A 330 16.59 -4.97 -1.51
N SER A 331 15.99 -5.15 -0.35
CA SER A 331 16.68 -5.22 0.94
C SER A 331 17.72 -6.35 0.99
N MET A 332 17.40 -7.53 0.45
CA MET A 332 18.34 -8.65 0.42
C MET A 332 19.62 -8.30 -0.35
N SER A 333 19.52 -7.58 -1.46
CA SER A 333 20.71 -7.08 -2.19
C SER A 333 21.52 -6.08 -1.37
N LEU A 334 20.83 -5.18 -0.64
CA LEU A 334 21.48 -4.20 0.24
C LEU A 334 22.16 -4.85 1.46
N PHE A 335 21.62 -5.96 1.92
CA PHE A 335 22.21 -6.77 2.99
C PHE A 335 23.29 -7.75 2.50
N HIS A 336 23.59 -7.79 1.19
CA HIS A 336 24.57 -8.72 0.60
C HIS A 336 24.28 -10.18 0.92
N ASP A 337 23.03 -10.60 0.76
CA ASP A 337 22.50 -11.96 1.05
C ASP A 337 22.61 -12.41 2.52
N ASP A 338 22.82 -11.48 3.45
CA ASP A 338 22.90 -11.77 4.89
C ASP A 338 21.50 -12.03 5.47
N GLN A 339 21.18 -13.30 5.69
CA GLN A 339 19.90 -13.76 6.21
C GLN A 339 19.62 -13.28 7.65
N ALA A 340 20.65 -13.08 8.46
CA ALA A 340 20.46 -12.60 9.85
C ALA A 340 20.03 -11.13 9.84
N LYS A 341 20.62 -10.30 8.98
CA LYS A 341 20.20 -8.91 8.77
C LYS A 341 18.79 -8.83 8.23
N ALA A 342 18.43 -9.65 7.22
CA ALA A 342 17.10 -9.67 6.65
C ALA A 342 16.04 -10.04 7.71
N ARG A 343 16.31 -11.02 8.57
CA ARG A 343 15.41 -11.41 9.67
C ARG A 343 15.27 -10.32 10.72
N ALA A 344 16.36 -9.67 11.08
CA ALA A 344 16.35 -8.56 12.04
C ALA A 344 15.54 -7.36 11.50
N ALA A 345 15.77 -6.98 10.25
CA ALA A 345 15.05 -5.90 9.59
C ALA A 345 13.54 -6.21 9.47
N ALA A 346 13.17 -7.43 9.04
CA ALA A 346 11.78 -7.88 8.96
C ALA A 346 11.08 -7.84 10.33
N ALA A 347 11.76 -8.26 11.41
CA ALA A 347 11.19 -8.21 12.74
C ALA A 347 10.93 -6.76 13.19
N ILE A 348 11.85 -5.84 12.90
CA ILE A 348 11.66 -4.43 13.24
C ILE A 348 10.50 -3.86 12.41
N GLU A 349 10.50 -4.03 11.07
CA GLU A 349 9.44 -3.57 10.17
C GLU A 349 8.05 -4.00 10.64
N LEU A 350 7.89 -5.30 10.95
CA LEU A 350 6.59 -5.88 11.25
C LEU A 350 6.11 -5.64 12.69
N MET A 351 7.00 -5.27 13.62
CA MET A 351 6.63 -5.01 15.01
C MET A 351 6.46 -3.53 15.34
N LEU A 352 6.89 -2.62 14.46
CA LEU A 352 6.70 -1.18 14.64
C LEU A 352 5.23 -0.77 14.57
N LYS A 353 4.92 0.39 15.18
CA LYS A 353 3.64 1.09 15.00
C LYS A 353 3.52 1.60 13.56
N GLY A 354 2.34 1.42 12.97
CA GLY A 354 2.04 1.76 11.57
C GLY A 354 1.55 0.55 10.80
N ASP A 355 1.39 0.71 9.50
CA ASP A 355 0.91 -0.31 8.59
C ASP A 355 2.09 -0.91 7.81
N PRO A 356 2.55 -2.13 8.12
CA PRO A 356 3.67 -2.71 7.38
C PRO A 356 3.27 -3.03 5.92
N LEU A 357 4.23 -2.84 5.00
CA LEU A 357 4.09 -3.18 3.60
C LEU A 357 5.21 -4.12 3.18
N ILE A 358 4.83 -5.31 2.75
CA ILE A 358 5.72 -6.31 2.17
C ILE A 358 5.63 -6.20 0.65
N TYR A 359 6.72 -5.93 0.00
CA TYR A 359 6.81 -5.98 -1.46
C TYR A 359 6.96 -7.43 -1.92
N TYR A 360 6.20 -7.86 -2.93
CA TYR A 360 6.20 -9.26 -3.38
C TYR A 360 7.62 -9.82 -3.57
N GLY A 361 7.87 -10.99 -2.99
CA GLY A 361 9.17 -11.65 -3.00
C GLY A 361 10.16 -11.17 -1.94
N GLN A 362 9.85 -10.12 -1.15
CA GLN A 362 10.63 -9.72 0.02
C GLN A 362 10.69 -10.87 1.03
N GLU A 363 9.58 -11.57 1.22
CA GLU A 363 9.44 -12.74 2.10
C GLU A 363 10.21 -13.98 1.64
N LEU A 364 10.68 -13.96 0.37
CA LEU A 364 11.54 -15.01 -0.19
C LEU A 364 13.02 -14.60 -0.21
N GLY A 365 13.32 -13.32 0.06
CA GLY A 365 14.65 -12.77 -0.12
C GLY A 365 15.03 -12.55 -1.59
N MET A 366 14.07 -12.20 -2.46
CA MET A 366 14.36 -11.82 -3.84
C MET A 366 15.32 -10.64 -3.89
N ARG A 367 16.24 -10.68 -4.85
CA ARG A 367 17.29 -9.68 -5.08
C ARG A 367 16.90 -8.73 -6.20
N GLY A 368 17.56 -7.59 -6.25
CA GLY A 368 17.44 -6.61 -7.32
C GLY A 368 18.02 -5.26 -6.90
N MET A 369 18.78 -4.66 -7.79
CA MET A 369 19.31 -3.29 -7.63
C MET A 369 19.21 -2.58 -8.97
N GLN A 370 18.81 -1.33 -8.93
CA GLN A 370 18.83 -0.48 -10.12
C GLN A 370 20.29 -0.19 -10.56
N PRO A 371 20.57 -0.15 -11.86
CA PRO A 371 21.93 0.10 -12.33
C PRO A 371 22.40 1.51 -11.97
N LYS A 372 23.60 1.62 -11.38
CA LYS A 372 24.16 2.91 -10.94
C LYS A 372 24.76 3.75 -12.08
N ASN A 373 24.96 3.16 -13.27
CA ASN A 373 25.56 3.80 -14.44
C ASN A 373 24.57 4.18 -15.54
N PHE A 374 23.27 4.19 -15.25
CA PHE A 374 22.25 4.59 -16.22
C PHE A 374 22.38 6.08 -16.59
N GLY A 375 22.10 6.39 -17.86
CA GLY A 375 22.17 7.76 -18.38
C GLY A 375 23.57 8.37 -18.45
N LYS A 376 24.62 7.64 -18.08
CA LYS A 376 26.03 8.07 -18.20
C LYS A 376 26.62 7.67 -19.56
N SER A 377 27.63 8.40 -20.00
CA SER A 377 28.39 8.05 -21.24
C SER A 377 28.96 6.63 -21.12
N GLY A 378 28.68 5.78 -22.12
CA GLY A 378 29.08 4.37 -22.11
C GLY A 378 28.31 3.45 -21.12
N GLY A 379 27.33 3.99 -20.42
CA GLY A 379 26.47 3.23 -19.50
C GLY A 379 25.16 2.77 -20.13
N ILE A 380 24.24 2.24 -19.28
CA ILE A 380 22.91 1.81 -19.69
C ILE A 380 22.06 3.03 -20.07
N PRO A 381 21.35 3.03 -21.21
CA PRO A 381 20.47 4.12 -21.58
C PRO A 381 19.42 4.40 -20.49
N LEU A 382 19.13 5.69 -20.25
CA LEU A 382 18.04 6.08 -19.38
C LEU A 382 16.69 5.69 -20.03
N SER A 383 16.10 4.62 -19.53
CA SER A 383 14.81 4.08 -19.98
C SER A 383 14.02 3.58 -18.77
N ASP A 384 12.76 3.25 -18.99
CA ASP A 384 11.95 2.58 -17.95
C ASP A 384 12.54 1.24 -17.50
N GLY A 385 13.35 0.60 -18.35
CA GLY A 385 14.04 -0.66 -18.06
C GLY A 385 14.92 -0.65 -16.81
N ILE A 386 15.38 0.53 -16.36
CA ILE A 386 16.22 0.64 -15.14
C ILE A 386 15.52 0.07 -13.90
N GLY A 387 14.19 0.02 -13.88
CA GLY A 387 13.40 -0.58 -12.80
C GLY A 387 13.25 -2.10 -12.90
N ILE A 388 13.58 -2.74 -14.02
CA ILE A 388 13.38 -4.19 -14.20
C ILE A 388 14.05 -5.03 -13.12
N PRO A 389 15.32 -4.77 -12.71
CA PRO A 389 16.00 -5.58 -11.71
C PRO A 389 15.26 -5.68 -10.36
N VAL A 390 14.52 -4.65 -9.96
CA VAL A 390 13.74 -4.67 -8.72
C VAL A 390 12.30 -5.14 -8.94
N ARG A 391 11.91 -5.39 -10.19
CA ARG A 391 10.57 -5.81 -10.64
C ARG A 391 10.56 -7.16 -11.34
N GLU A 392 11.58 -8.00 -11.13
CA GLU A 392 11.68 -9.34 -11.71
C GLU A 392 10.52 -10.24 -11.27
N ALA A 393 10.26 -11.29 -12.07
CA ALA A 393 9.16 -12.22 -11.85
C ALA A 393 9.18 -12.87 -10.47
N PHE A 394 8.01 -12.94 -9.81
CA PHE A 394 7.87 -13.65 -8.55
C PHE A 394 8.25 -15.12 -8.70
N ARG A 395 9.02 -15.62 -7.77
CA ARG A 395 9.61 -16.95 -7.81
C ARG A 395 8.70 -18.02 -7.20
N TRP A 396 7.72 -18.50 -7.99
CA TRP A 396 6.81 -19.56 -7.55
C TRP A 396 7.50 -20.92 -7.41
N GLN A 397 8.37 -21.23 -8.36
CA GLN A 397 9.07 -22.51 -8.47
C GLN A 397 10.58 -22.29 -8.60
N ALA A 398 11.37 -23.34 -8.25
CA ALA A 398 12.82 -23.30 -8.36
C ALA A 398 13.28 -23.08 -9.82
N ASN A 399 12.59 -23.69 -10.79
CA ASN A 399 12.85 -23.44 -12.21
C ASN A 399 12.18 -22.13 -12.64
N LEU A 400 12.96 -21.14 -13.05
CA LEU A 400 12.47 -19.85 -13.54
C LEU A 400 11.61 -19.99 -14.81
N GLN A 401 11.83 -21.03 -15.62
CA GLN A 401 11.08 -21.30 -16.85
C GLN A 401 9.80 -22.11 -16.61
N ALA A 402 9.47 -22.43 -15.36
CA ALA A 402 8.28 -23.22 -15.06
C ALA A 402 6.99 -22.49 -15.50
N PRO A 403 5.93 -23.24 -15.84
CA PRO A 403 4.64 -22.67 -16.19
C PRO A 403 4.12 -21.69 -15.13
N GLY A 404 3.68 -20.53 -15.59
CA GLY A 404 3.18 -19.46 -14.74
C GLY A 404 4.24 -18.48 -14.20
N SER A 405 5.49 -18.61 -14.65
CA SER A 405 6.53 -17.60 -14.41
C SER A 405 6.30 -16.40 -15.32
N ALA A 406 6.09 -15.23 -14.73
CA ALA A 406 5.81 -13.98 -15.46
C ALA A 406 7.12 -13.27 -15.85
N ILE A 407 7.94 -13.93 -16.65
CA ILE A 407 9.26 -13.42 -17.11
C ILE A 407 9.14 -12.61 -18.39
N TRP A 408 8.22 -11.65 -18.43
CA TRP A 408 7.90 -10.77 -19.56
C TRP A 408 9.11 -10.05 -20.18
N TYR A 409 10.20 -9.91 -19.43
CA TYR A 409 11.47 -9.29 -19.85
C TYR A 409 12.43 -10.30 -20.49
N GLU A 410 12.01 -11.56 -20.71
CA GLU A 410 12.84 -12.61 -21.32
C GLU A 410 13.33 -12.18 -22.70
N GLY A 411 14.63 -12.40 -22.96
CA GLY A 411 15.27 -12.03 -24.22
C GLY A 411 15.59 -10.54 -24.38
N SER A 412 15.10 -9.64 -23.50
CA SER A 412 15.44 -8.22 -23.53
C SER A 412 16.91 -7.98 -23.11
N LYS A 413 17.55 -7.01 -23.75
CA LYS A 413 18.93 -6.62 -23.42
C LYS A 413 18.95 -5.20 -22.84
N PRO A 414 19.73 -4.95 -21.77
CA PRO A 414 20.62 -5.88 -21.05
C PRO A 414 19.92 -6.72 -19.97
N TRP A 415 18.61 -6.56 -19.78
CA TRP A 415 17.86 -6.96 -18.59
C TRP A 415 17.82 -8.48 -18.39
N TRP A 416 17.67 -9.26 -19.45
CA TRP A 416 17.58 -10.72 -19.33
C TRP A 416 18.90 -11.37 -18.93
N PRO A 417 20.06 -11.06 -19.56
CA PRO A 417 21.35 -11.61 -19.12
C PRO A 417 21.72 -11.22 -17.69
N ASP A 418 21.40 -9.99 -17.29
CA ASP A 418 21.85 -9.38 -16.04
C ASP A 418 20.82 -9.54 -14.89
N ARG A 419 19.81 -10.40 -15.03
CA ARG A 419 18.82 -10.62 -13.98
C ARG A 419 19.44 -11.13 -12.68
N TYR A 420 18.89 -10.72 -11.56
CA TYR A 420 19.36 -11.06 -10.22
C TYR A 420 18.93 -12.45 -9.78
N ASN A 421 17.70 -12.88 -10.13
CA ASN A 421 17.15 -14.15 -9.70
C ASN A 421 17.39 -15.22 -10.77
N ARG A 422 17.82 -16.42 -10.33
CA ARG A 422 18.23 -17.54 -11.20
C ARG A 422 17.44 -18.79 -10.83
N SER A 423 17.35 -19.77 -11.73
CA SER A 423 16.78 -21.07 -11.40
C SER A 423 17.62 -21.78 -10.34
N ASN A 424 16.95 -22.42 -9.38
CA ASN A 424 17.58 -23.22 -8.31
C ASN A 424 18.59 -22.41 -7.45
N ASP A 425 18.27 -21.15 -7.16
CA ASP A 425 19.11 -20.26 -6.36
C ASP A 425 18.68 -20.15 -4.89
N GLY A 426 17.74 -21.00 -4.46
CA GLY A 426 17.27 -21.08 -3.09
C GLY A 426 16.21 -20.02 -2.72
N VAL A 427 15.77 -19.18 -3.67
CA VAL A 427 14.92 -18.02 -3.37
C VAL A 427 13.45 -18.21 -3.79
N SER A 428 13.09 -19.31 -4.47
CA SER A 428 11.70 -19.56 -4.85
C SER A 428 10.81 -19.96 -3.66
N LEU A 429 9.50 -19.69 -3.79
CA LEU A 429 8.53 -20.15 -2.79
C LEU A 429 8.58 -21.67 -2.56
N GLN A 430 8.84 -22.45 -3.63
CA GLN A 430 9.00 -23.89 -3.54
C GLN A 430 10.17 -24.26 -2.63
N GLU A 431 11.32 -23.61 -2.82
CA GLU A 431 12.55 -23.87 -2.04
C GLU A 431 12.44 -23.33 -0.62
N GLU A 432 11.87 -22.12 -0.46
CA GLU A 432 11.65 -21.50 0.84
C GLU A 432 10.69 -22.32 1.73
N LYS A 433 9.60 -22.84 1.18
CA LYS A 433 8.67 -23.72 1.90
C LYS A 433 9.30 -25.03 2.36
N ALA A 434 10.27 -25.53 1.63
CA ALA A 434 10.95 -26.78 1.98
C ALA A 434 11.93 -26.64 3.17
N ARG A 435 12.32 -25.42 3.51
CA ARG A 435 13.26 -25.14 4.62
C ARG A 435 12.51 -24.55 5.83
N PRO A 436 12.39 -25.28 6.94
CA PRO A 436 11.63 -24.83 8.12
C PRO A 436 12.12 -23.49 8.71
N ASP A 437 13.39 -23.18 8.55
CA ASP A 437 14.05 -21.97 9.04
C ASP A 437 14.18 -20.88 7.96
N SER A 438 13.46 -20.97 6.85
CA SER A 438 13.52 -20.02 5.75
C SER A 438 12.98 -18.62 6.12
N LEU A 439 13.30 -17.65 5.28
CA LEU A 439 12.79 -16.28 5.43
C LEU A 439 11.26 -16.24 5.27
N TYR A 440 10.69 -17.05 4.38
CA TYR A 440 9.24 -17.21 4.22
C TYR A 440 8.55 -17.65 5.52
N HIS A 441 9.07 -18.66 6.21
CA HIS A 441 8.50 -19.09 7.48
C HIS A 441 8.70 -18.07 8.58
N TRP A 442 9.78 -17.28 8.54
CA TRP A 442 10.02 -16.18 9.44
C TRP A 442 8.97 -15.07 9.29
N TYR A 443 8.72 -14.60 8.06
CA TYR A 443 7.66 -13.61 7.77
C TYR A 443 6.29 -14.12 8.24
N ARG A 444 5.93 -15.34 7.90
CA ARG A 444 4.66 -15.94 8.35
C ARG A 444 4.51 -15.93 9.87
N LYS A 445 5.56 -16.29 10.58
CA LYS A 445 5.56 -16.32 12.05
C LYS A 445 5.35 -14.92 12.64
N LEU A 446 6.08 -13.92 12.14
CA LEU A 446 5.94 -12.54 12.58
C LEU A 446 4.54 -11.96 12.25
N LEU A 447 4.01 -12.24 11.08
CA LEU A 447 2.68 -11.79 10.66
C LEU A 447 1.58 -12.46 11.49
N ALA A 448 1.67 -13.75 11.75
CA ALA A 448 0.74 -14.45 12.63
C ALA A 448 0.76 -13.83 14.04
N LEU A 449 1.95 -13.53 14.57
CA LEU A 449 2.09 -12.86 15.86
C LEU A 449 1.44 -11.47 15.84
N ARG A 450 1.68 -10.66 14.80
CA ARG A 450 1.06 -9.33 14.67
C ARG A 450 -0.47 -9.43 14.59
N GLN A 451 -1.01 -10.42 13.91
CA GLN A 451 -2.46 -10.62 13.82
C GLN A 451 -3.07 -11.05 15.16
N ALA A 452 -2.40 -11.91 15.90
CA ALA A 452 -2.91 -12.39 17.18
C ALA A 452 -2.92 -11.31 18.27
N ARG A 453 -1.99 -10.35 18.26
CA ARG A 453 -1.77 -9.42 19.36
C ARG A 453 -2.24 -8.00 19.03
N ALA A 454 -3.23 -7.50 19.81
CA ALA A 454 -3.86 -6.19 19.57
C ALA A 454 -2.85 -5.04 19.73
N GLU A 455 -1.96 -5.12 20.71
CA GLU A 455 -0.94 -4.09 20.95
C GLU A 455 0.04 -3.95 19.76
N LEU A 456 0.27 -4.99 18.96
CA LEU A 456 1.08 -4.90 17.77
C LEU A 456 0.34 -4.21 16.61
N ARG A 457 -0.98 -4.33 16.58
CA ARG A 457 -1.79 -3.67 15.56
C ARG A 457 -2.06 -2.21 15.88
N GLU A 458 -2.52 -1.91 17.10
CA GLU A 458 -3.10 -0.61 17.45
C GLU A 458 -2.47 0.04 18.69
N GLY A 459 -1.66 -0.71 19.43
CA GLY A 459 -1.08 -0.25 20.68
C GLY A 459 -0.09 0.91 20.55
N SER A 460 0.19 1.52 21.66
CA SER A 460 1.24 2.52 21.79
C SER A 460 2.62 1.93 21.54
N GLN A 461 3.60 2.79 21.28
CA GLN A 461 5.00 2.42 21.04
C GLN A 461 5.94 3.22 21.93
N ARG A 462 6.89 2.53 22.57
CA ARG A 462 7.96 3.18 23.34
C ARG A 462 9.32 2.54 23.06
N ILE A 463 10.35 3.37 22.94
CA ILE A 463 11.75 2.93 22.88
C ILE A 463 12.27 2.88 24.31
N LEU A 464 12.78 1.73 24.74
CA LEU A 464 13.20 1.52 26.12
C LEU A 464 14.72 1.60 26.35
N CYS A 465 15.52 1.02 25.48
CA CYS A 465 16.98 0.99 25.60
C CYS A 465 17.61 2.18 24.84
N ASP A 466 17.38 3.39 25.36
CA ASP A 466 17.93 4.62 24.76
C ASP A 466 19.28 4.97 25.41
N ASP A 467 20.22 4.05 25.32
CA ASP A 467 21.56 4.15 25.84
C ASP A 467 22.59 3.71 24.81
N ASN A 468 23.86 3.66 25.20
CA ASN A 468 24.97 3.26 24.35
C ASN A 468 25.03 1.73 24.05
N THR A 469 24.05 0.94 24.47
CA THR A 469 24.00 -0.48 24.10
C THR A 469 23.60 -0.65 22.65
N THR A 470 24.01 -1.76 22.04
CA THR A 470 23.65 -2.10 20.64
C THR A 470 22.28 -2.74 20.52
N VAL A 471 21.60 -3.03 21.64
CA VAL A 471 20.28 -3.66 21.61
C VAL A 471 19.20 -2.61 21.41
N LEU A 472 18.43 -2.75 20.31
CA LEU A 472 17.20 -2.02 20.08
C LEU A 472 16.08 -2.67 20.91
N CYS A 473 15.36 -1.88 21.72
CA CYS A 473 14.28 -2.34 22.58
C CYS A 473 13.02 -1.53 22.27
N ILE A 474 12.00 -2.18 21.71
CA ILE A 474 10.73 -1.54 21.34
C ILE A 474 9.61 -2.22 22.09
N LEU A 475 8.92 -1.48 22.94
CA LEU A 475 7.74 -1.92 23.67
C LEU A 475 6.47 -1.46 22.94
N ARG A 476 5.56 -2.40 22.70
CA ARG A 476 4.20 -2.17 22.23
C ARG A 476 3.23 -2.51 23.35
N GLU A 477 2.25 -1.63 23.62
CA GLU A 477 1.33 -1.78 24.75
C GLU A 477 -0.11 -1.40 24.33
N ASP A 478 -1.07 -2.24 24.78
CA ASP A 478 -2.51 -1.96 24.72
C ASP A 478 -3.17 -2.50 25.98
N GLY A 479 -3.61 -1.62 26.86
CA GLY A 479 -4.09 -2.00 28.19
C GLY A 479 -3.03 -2.77 28.98
N SER A 480 -3.34 -4.00 29.35
CA SER A 480 -2.42 -4.92 30.06
C SER A 480 -1.54 -5.75 29.11
N GLN A 481 -1.89 -5.81 27.83
CA GLN A 481 -1.12 -6.58 26.84
C GLN A 481 0.14 -5.84 26.44
N ARG A 482 1.25 -6.55 26.46
CA ARG A 482 2.57 -6.01 26.13
C ARG A 482 3.35 -6.96 25.25
N THR A 483 3.98 -6.41 24.22
CA THR A 483 5.01 -7.10 23.43
C THR A 483 6.28 -6.27 23.40
N LEU A 484 7.39 -6.90 23.70
CA LEU A 484 8.72 -6.30 23.68
C LEU A 484 9.58 -6.96 22.60
N LEU A 485 9.95 -6.19 21.60
CA LEU A 485 10.94 -6.56 20.59
C LEU A 485 12.32 -6.16 21.07
N LEU A 486 13.26 -7.10 21.02
CA LEU A 486 14.67 -6.94 21.34
C LEU A 486 15.52 -7.41 20.15
N VAL A 487 16.38 -6.55 19.63
CA VAL A 487 17.28 -6.89 18.51
C VAL A 487 18.68 -6.37 18.83
N ASN A 488 19.67 -7.26 18.87
CA ASN A 488 21.06 -6.85 18.99
C ASN A 488 21.61 -6.47 17.61
N LEU A 489 21.75 -5.19 17.35
CA LEU A 489 22.28 -4.63 16.11
C LEU A 489 23.81 -4.48 16.13
N GLY A 490 24.46 -4.98 17.19
CA GLY A 490 25.93 -4.95 17.34
C GLY A 490 26.63 -6.15 16.69
N LYS A 491 27.94 -6.15 16.81
CA LYS A 491 28.83 -7.21 16.29
C LYS A 491 29.28 -8.20 17.38
N THR A 492 28.90 -7.99 18.61
CA THR A 492 29.24 -8.83 19.78
C THR A 492 27.97 -9.10 20.60
N ASP A 493 28.01 -10.10 21.43
CA ASP A 493 26.95 -10.38 22.39
C ASP A 493 26.67 -9.16 23.26
N ALA A 494 25.39 -8.87 23.48
CA ALA A 494 24.94 -7.72 24.24
C ALA A 494 23.72 -8.06 25.11
N LYS A 495 23.57 -7.36 26.23
CA LYS A 495 22.38 -7.41 27.09
C LYS A 495 21.57 -6.13 26.94
N PRO A 496 20.23 -6.22 26.83
CA PRO A 496 19.39 -5.04 26.95
C PRO A 496 19.45 -4.46 28.34
N ARG A 497 19.41 -3.14 28.45
CA ARG A 497 19.30 -2.44 29.75
C ARG A 497 17.86 -2.01 29.96
N LEU A 498 17.08 -2.87 30.58
CA LEU A 498 15.66 -2.63 30.86
C LEU A 498 15.48 -2.16 32.30
N ASP A 499 14.44 -1.36 32.54
CA ASP A 499 14.06 -0.99 33.92
C ASP A 499 13.72 -2.27 34.73
N PRO A 500 14.35 -2.50 35.87
CA PRO A 500 14.03 -3.65 36.73
C PRO A 500 12.55 -3.72 37.15
N LYS A 501 11.84 -2.60 37.21
CA LYS A 501 10.40 -2.59 37.48
C LYS A 501 9.62 -3.26 36.34
N LEU A 502 10.01 -3.04 35.10
CA LEU A 502 9.37 -3.68 33.93
C LEU A 502 9.66 -5.19 33.90
N THR A 503 10.89 -5.59 34.18
CA THR A 503 11.33 -7.00 34.07
C THR A 503 10.83 -7.88 35.23
N ARG A 504 10.67 -7.33 36.43
CA ARG A 504 10.26 -8.08 37.64
C ARG A 504 8.75 -8.07 37.89
N ALA A 505 8.07 -6.99 37.52
CA ALA A 505 6.62 -6.85 37.73
C ALA A 505 5.77 -7.57 36.66
N THR A 506 6.38 -8.11 35.63
CA THR A 506 5.70 -8.70 34.48
C THR A 506 6.25 -10.09 34.19
N THR A 507 5.39 -11.09 34.11
CA THR A 507 5.76 -12.39 33.55
C THR A 507 5.88 -12.26 32.03
N TRP A 508 7.04 -12.60 31.51
CA TRP A 508 7.32 -12.57 30.06
C TRP A 508 7.40 -13.98 29.52
N THR A 509 6.77 -14.21 28.37
CA THR A 509 6.83 -15.47 27.61
C THR A 509 7.51 -15.23 26.27
N ASP A 510 8.28 -16.20 25.81
CA ASP A 510 8.86 -16.19 24.47
C ASP A 510 7.76 -16.38 23.41
N LEU A 511 7.56 -15.38 22.56
CA LEU A 511 6.54 -15.41 21.51
C LEU A 511 7.02 -16.02 20.17
N LEU A 512 8.32 -16.26 20.05
CA LEU A 512 8.92 -16.87 18.85
C LEU A 512 9.25 -18.34 19.02
N GLY A 513 9.33 -18.82 20.25
CA GLY A 513 9.71 -20.19 20.59
C GLY A 513 8.54 -21.03 21.10
N ASN A 514 8.76 -21.63 22.27
CA ASN A 514 7.85 -22.60 22.89
C ASN A 514 6.88 -21.97 23.91
N HIS A 515 6.73 -20.66 23.92
CA HIS A 515 5.92 -19.90 24.88
C HIS A 515 6.34 -20.12 26.35
N ALA A 516 7.58 -20.52 26.59
CA ALA A 516 8.10 -20.65 27.93
C ALA A 516 8.33 -19.29 28.58
N THR A 517 8.20 -19.25 29.91
CA THR A 517 8.61 -18.08 30.72
C THR A 517 10.08 -17.78 30.48
N THR A 518 10.39 -16.54 30.17
CA THR A 518 11.75 -16.13 29.81
C THR A 518 12.08 -14.76 30.40
N SER A 519 13.37 -14.48 30.57
CA SER A 519 13.84 -13.15 30.99
C SER A 519 14.10 -12.29 29.76
N PRO A 520 13.48 -11.10 29.65
CA PRO A 520 13.74 -10.19 28.55
C PRO A 520 15.16 -9.62 28.55
N ASP A 521 15.86 -9.62 29.69
CA ASP A 521 17.23 -9.08 29.84
C ASP A 521 18.35 -10.11 29.59
N ALA A 522 18.02 -11.31 29.08
CA ALA A 522 19.04 -12.28 28.72
C ALA A 522 19.89 -11.80 27.53
N THR A 523 21.14 -12.25 27.48
CA THR A 523 22.09 -11.92 26.40
C THR A 523 21.56 -12.28 25.02
N LEU A 524 21.81 -11.42 24.02
CA LEU A 524 21.51 -11.65 22.61
C LEU A 524 22.81 -11.66 21.79
N GLN A 525 22.91 -12.63 20.91
CA GLN A 525 23.97 -12.71 19.90
C GLN A 525 23.81 -11.59 18.82
N PRO A 526 24.84 -11.29 18.03
CA PRO A 526 24.70 -10.38 16.89
C PRO A 526 23.53 -10.73 15.97
N MET A 527 22.74 -9.72 15.57
CA MET A 527 21.51 -9.85 14.75
C MET A 527 20.43 -10.76 15.36
N GLN A 528 20.58 -11.24 16.59
CA GLN A 528 19.53 -12.03 17.22
C GLN A 528 18.31 -11.18 17.53
N VAL A 529 17.16 -11.73 17.16
CA VAL A 529 15.82 -11.20 17.48
C VAL A 529 15.23 -12.00 18.63
N ARG A 530 14.68 -11.32 19.62
CA ARG A 530 13.85 -11.89 20.68
C ARG A 530 12.57 -11.08 20.76
N ILE A 531 11.43 -11.76 20.77
CA ILE A 531 10.13 -11.14 21.00
C ILE A 531 9.48 -11.83 22.18
N VAL A 532 9.20 -11.07 23.21
CA VAL A 532 8.56 -11.56 24.43
C VAL A 532 7.27 -10.77 24.69
N GLY A 533 6.30 -11.41 25.31
CA GLY A 533 5.03 -10.75 25.62
C GLY A 533 4.47 -11.17 26.96
N THR A 534 3.49 -10.40 27.45
CA THR A 534 2.64 -10.84 28.57
C THR A 534 1.81 -12.05 28.12
N PRO A 535 1.49 -12.99 29.02
CA PRO A 535 0.48 -14.02 28.74
C PRO A 535 -0.84 -13.39 28.27
N GLU A 536 -1.58 -14.11 27.43
CA GLU A 536 -2.92 -13.71 26.94
C GLU A 536 -3.96 -13.80 28.05
#